data_8c9681c5d492eb9565d905f46eb9d699
#
_entry.id   8c9681c5d492eb9565d905f46eb9d699
#
_cell.length_a   1.000
_cell.length_b   1.000
_cell.length_c   1.000
_cell.angle_alpha   90.00
_cell.angle_beta   90.00
_cell.angle_gamma   90.00
#
_symmetry.space_group_name_H-M   'P 1'
#
loop_
_entity.id
_entity.type
_entity.pdbx_description
1 polymer ?
#
loop_
_entity_poly.entity_id
_entity_poly.type
_entity_poly.pdbx_seq_one_letter_code
_entity_poly.pdbx_strand_id
1 'polypeptide(L)'
;EYEATQERDEREQAAHDRDLQYVGLDGTVGVIANGAGLAMSTVDIINQVGGSPANFLDIGGGANADVMAGALEVITGDPNVKSIFINIFGGITKGDEVANGILTAMERVDITVPIVIRLDGTNADEGRALLEPHLSDQLRMEPTMVSAAEAVVAAAGAGN
;
A
#
# COMPACT_ATOMS: atom_id res chain seq x y z
N GLU A 1 -14.01 -2.12 -21.96
CA GLU A 1 -14.64 -2.68 -20.74
C GLU A 1 -14.24 -4.13 -20.50
N TYR A 2 -14.30 -4.96 -21.54
CA TYR A 2 -13.94 -6.38 -21.41
C TYR A 2 -12.47 -6.56 -21.05
N GLU A 3 -11.57 -5.82 -21.69
CA GLU A 3 -10.13 -5.88 -21.38
C GLU A 3 -9.81 -5.43 -19.96
N ALA A 4 -10.46 -4.34 -19.52
CA ALA A 4 -10.27 -3.85 -18.14
C ALA A 4 -10.75 -4.86 -17.12
N THR A 5 -11.86 -5.55 -17.40
CA THR A 5 -12.38 -6.60 -16.51
C THR A 5 -11.42 -7.79 -16.45
N GLN A 6 -10.86 -8.18 -17.60
CA GLN A 6 -9.88 -9.28 -17.65
C GLN A 6 -8.60 -8.93 -16.88
N GLU A 7 -8.09 -7.72 -17.04
CA GLU A 7 -6.90 -7.27 -16.32
C GLU A 7 -7.13 -7.28 -14.80
N ARG A 8 -8.30 -6.83 -14.37
CA ARG A 8 -8.68 -6.86 -12.96
C ARG A 8 -8.75 -8.29 -12.43
N ASP A 9 -9.34 -9.21 -13.19
CA ASP A 9 -9.44 -10.61 -12.82
C ASP A 9 -8.06 -11.25 -12.72
N GLU A 10 -7.14 -10.90 -13.61
CA GLU A 10 -5.77 -11.40 -13.58
C GLU A 10 -5.03 -10.93 -12.34
N ARG A 11 -5.20 -9.66 -11.94
CA ARG A 11 -4.59 -9.13 -10.71
C ARG A 11 -5.20 -9.78 -9.48
N GLU A 12 -6.50 -9.97 -9.46
CA GLU A 12 -7.19 -10.63 -8.34
C GLU A 12 -6.73 -12.09 -8.21
N GLN A 13 -6.55 -12.78 -9.33
CA GLN A 13 -6.03 -14.15 -9.33
C GLN A 13 -4.58 -14.18 -8.87
N ALA A 14 -3.74 -13.25 -9.31
CA ALA A 14 -2.35 -13.16 -8.86
C ALA A 14 -2.26 -12.94 -7.36
N ALA A 15 -3.14 -12.11 -6.80
CA ALA A 15 -3.22 -11.88 -5.36
C ALA A 15 -3.67 -13.14 -4.61
N HIS A 16 -4.67 -13.82 -5.13
CA HIS A 16 -5.16 -15.08 -4.56
C HIS A 16 -4.07 -16.15 -4.51
N ASP A 17 -3.27 -16.25 -5.57
CA ASP A 17 -2.16 -17.20 -5.65
C ASP A 17 -1.08 -16.92 -4.60
N ARG A 18 -1.04 -15.68 -4.08
CA ARG A 18 -0.11 -15.25 -3.01
C ARG A 18 -0.78 -15.16 -1.63
N ASP A 19 -2.00 -15.70 -1.49
CA ASP A 19 -2.80 -15.61 -0.26
C ASP A 19 -3.10 -14.16 0.18
N LEU A 20 -3.23 -13.25 -0.79
CA LEU A 20 -3.59 -11.86 -0.54
C LEU A 20 -5.08 -11.64 -0.86
N GLN A 21 -5.74 -10.79 -0.08
CA GLN A 21 -7.11 -10.38 -0.35
C GLN A 21 -7.09 -9.07 -1.14
N TYR A 22 -7.37 -9.15 -2.42
CA TYR A 22 -7.29 -8.02 -3.34
C TYR A 22 -8.61 -7.87 -4.10
N VAL A 23 -9.12 -6.64 -4.15
CA VAL A 23 -10.24 -6.27 -5.00
C VAL A 23 -9.83 -5.03 -5.81
N GLY A 24 -9.93 -5.11 -7.12
CA GLY A 24 -9.62 -3.98 -8.00
C GLY A 24 -10.75 -2.95 -7.99
N LEU A 25 -10.35 -1.68 -7.98
CA LEU A 25 -11.24 -0.53 -8.10
C LEU A 25 -10.72 0.34 -9.24
N ASP A 26 -11.41 1.44 -9.54
CA ASP A 26 -11.10 2.22 -10.75
C ASP A 26 -10.32 3.50 -10.47
N GLY A 27 -9.59 3.56 -9.36
CA GLY A 27 -8.87 4.77 -8.96
C GLY A 27 -7.41 4.78 -9.31
N THR A 28 -6.69 5.73 -8.68
CA THR A 28 -5.28 6.00 -8.94
C THR A 28 -4.38 5.80 -7.73
N VAL A 29 -4.94 5.59 -6.53
CA VAL A 29 -4.17 5.38 -5.30
C VAL A 29 -4.21 3.92 -4.91
N GLY A 30 -3.08 3.23 -4.99
CA GLY A 30 -2.96 1.86 -4.53
C GLY A 30 -3.03 1.80 -3.00
N VAL A 31 -3.68 0.79 -2.44
CA VAL A 31 -3.90 0.64 -1.00
C VAL A 31 -3.37 -0.70 -0.52
N ILE A 32 -2.53 -0.67 0.50
CA ILE A 32 -2.10 -1.87 1.23
C ILE A 32 -2.36 -1.62 2.72
N ALA A 33 -3.05 -2.54 3.37
CA ALA A 33 -3.30 -2.46 4.82
C ALA A 33 -3.25 -3.86 5.43
N ASN A 34 -3.03 -3.93 6.72
CA ASN A 34 -3.11 -5.20 7.45
C ASN A 34 -4.42 -5.25 8.24
N GLY A 35 -5.36 -6.04 7.74
CA GLY A 35 -6.68 -6.20 8.33
C GLY A 35 -7.76 -5.58 7.45
N ALA A 36 -8.87 -6.30 7.27
CA ALA A 36 -9.95 -5.88 6.40
C ALA A 36 -10.58 -4.55 6.85
N GLY A 37 -10.75 -4.37 8.17
CA GLY A 37 -11.32 -3.13 8.72
C GLY A 37 -10.43 -1.93 8.43
N LEU A 38 -9.12 -2.07 8.60
CA LEU A 38 -8.16 -1.00 8.32
C LEU A 38 -8.09 -0.70 6.82
N ALA A 39 -8.14 -1.72 5.98
CA ALA A 39 -8.16 -1.55 4.52
C ALA A 39 -9.42 -0.78 4.09
N MET A 40 -10.57 -1.10 4.63
CA MET A 40 -11.82 -0.37 4.34
C MET A 40 -11.75 1.07 4.82
N SER A 41 -11.24 1.31 6.03
CA SER A 41 -11.07 2.68 6.55
C SER A 41 -10.11 3.49 5.67
N THR A 42 -9.07 2.86 5.15
CA THR A 42 -8.10 3.51 4.28
C THR A 42 -8.74 3.91 2.95
N VAL A 43 -9.52 3.02 2.35
CA VAL A 43 -10.28 3.32 1.13
C VAL A 43 -11.24 4.49 1.38
N ASP A 44 -11.95 4.48 2.51
CA ASP A 44 -12.90 5.54 2.85
C ASP A 44 -12.20 6.90 3.03
N ILE A 45 -11.07 6.94 3.73
CA ILE A 45 -10.37 8.22 3.96
C ILE A 45 -9.80 8.80 2.66
N ILE A 46 -9.33 7.96 1.75
CA ILE A 46 -8.87 8.43 0.45
C ILE A 46 -10.02 9.09 -0.31
N ASN A 47 -11.20 8.48 -0.31
CA ASN A 47 -12.38 9.09 -0.91
C ASN A 47 -12.76 10.42 -0.25
N GLN A 48 -12.68 10.49 1.08
CA GLN A 48 -13.03 11.69 1.84
C GLN A 48 -12.11 12.88 1.54
N VAL A 49 -10.84 12.64 1.25
CA VAL A 49 -9.89 13.72 0.95
C VAL A 49 -9.80 14.01 -0.55
N GLY A 50 -10.71 13.49 -1.34
CA GLY A 50 -10.82 13.82 -2.75
C GLY A 50 -10.05 12.94 -3.70
N GLY A 51 -9.50 11.82 -3.22
CA GLY A 51 -8.80 10.86 -4.06
C GLY A 51 -9.70 9.72 -4.53
N SER A 52 -9.13 8.80 -5.28
CA SER A 52 -9.82 7.61 -5.75
C SER A 52 -8.95 6.37 -5.55
N PRO A 53 -9.40 5.41 -4.71
CA PRO A 53 -8.61 4.20 -4.48
C PRO A 53 -8.63 3.29 -5.70
N ALA A 54 -7.47 2.76 -6.04
CA ALA A 54 -7.30 1.83 -7.17
C ALA A 54 -7.67 0.40 -6.78
N ASN A 55 -7.63 0.09 -5.49
CA ASN A 55 -7.85 -1.26 -5.01
C ASN A 55 -8.09 -1.28 -3.51
N PHE A 56 -8.57 -2.43 -3.05
CA PHE A 56 -8.56 -2.85 -1.65
C PHE A 56 -7.55 -4.01 -1.57
N LEU A 57 -6.59 -3.95 -0.65
CA LEU A 57 -5.66 -5.06 -0.45
C LEU A 57 -5.34 -5.22 1.03
N ASP A 58 -5.67 -6.40 1.56
CA ASP A 58 -5.39 -6.78 2.94
C ASP A 58 -4.30 -7.85 2.94
N ILE A 59 -3.16 -7.55 3.57
CA ILE A 59 -2.04 -8.49 3.64
C ILE A 59 -2.19 -9.49 4.79
N GLY A 60 -3.25 -9.36 5.60
CA GLY A 60 -3.44 -10.23 6.74
C GLY A 60 -2.43 -9.97 7.86
N GLY A 61 -2.15 -10.98 8.67
CA GLY A 61 -1.29 -10.87 9.83
C GLY A 61 0.19 -11.17 9.59
N GLY A 62 0.57 -11.50 8.36
CA GLY A 62 1.95 -11.91 8.06
C GLY A 62 2.65 -10.99 7.07
N ALA A 63 3.16 -9.86 7.53
CA ALA A 63 3.75 -8.84 6.67
C ALA A 63 5.27 -9.00 6.52
N ASN A 64 5.73 -10.16 6.08
CA ASN A 64 7.14 -10.40 5.77
C ASN A 64 7.50 -9.83 4.39
N ALA A 65 8.78 -9.93 4.00
CA ALA A 65 9.28 -9.41 2.74
C ALA A 65 8.57 -10.02 1.51
N ASP A 66 8.29 -11.31 1.55
CA ASP A 66 7.64 -12.01 0.43
C ASP A 66 6.19 -11.53 0.25
N VAL A 67 5.46 -11.34 1.34
CA VAL A 67 4.08 -10.84 1.31
C VAL A 67 4.06 -9.41 0.79
N MET A 68 4.95 -8.55 1.29
CA MET A 68 5.02 -7.15 0.84
C MET A 68 5.43 -7.05 -0.63
N ALA A 69 6.41 -7.84 -1.06
CA ALA A 69 6.81 -7.87 -2.46
C ALA A 69 5.66 -8.31 -3.36
N GLY A 70 4.93 -9.36 -2.95
CA GLY A 70 3.76 -9.84 -3.68
C GLY A 70 2.67 -8.78 -3.80
N ALA A 71 2.38 -8.09 -2.69
CA ALA A 71 1.39 -7.01 -2.68
C ALA A 71 1.78 -5.87 -3.62
N LEU A 72 3.03 -5.44 -3.56
CA LEU A 72 3.53 -4.36 -4.42
C LEU A 72 3.55 -4.78 -5.89
N GLU A 73 3.89 -6.02 -6.20
CA GLU A 73 3.84 -6.53 -7.58
C GLU A 73 2.42 -6.47 -8.14
N VAL A 74 1.43 -6.90 -7.35
CA VAL A 74 0.03 -6.88 -7.79
C VAL A 74 -0.43 -5.45 -8.07
N ILE A 75 -0.12 -4.53 -7.17
CA ILE A 75 -0.56 -3.13 -7.29
C ILE A 75 0.16 -2.42 -8.42
N THR A 76 1.46 -2.60 -8.57
CA THR A 76 2.23 -1.93 -9.63
C THR A 76 1.91 -2.50 -11.01
N GLY A 77 1.27 -3.66 -11.07
CA GLY A 77 0.73 -4.20 -12.32
C GLY A 77 -0.44 -3.40 -12.87
N ASP A 78 -1.05 -2.54 -12.06
CA ASP A 78 -2.16 -1.67 -12.52
C ASP A 78 -1.58 -0.36 -13.08
N PRO A 79 -1.72 -0.09 -14.39
CA PRO A 79 -1.16 1.11 -14.99
C PRO A 79 -1.83 2.41 -14.54
N ASN A 80 -2.99 2.33 -13.91
CA ASN A 80 -3.70 3.52 -13.39
C ASN A 80 -3.17 3.99 -12.05
N VAL A 81 -2.38 3.19 -11.34
CA VAL A 81 -1.83 3.55 -10.03
C VAL A 81 -0.78 4.64 -10.18
N LYS A 82 -0.99 5.77 -9.49
CA LYS A 82 -0.10 6.94 -9.50
C LYS A 82 0.62 7.14 -8.18
N SER A 83 0.12 6.55 -7.10
CA SER A 83 0.76 6.55 -5.78
C SER A 83 0.24 5.36 -4.99
N ILE A 84 0.96 5.00 -3.92
CA ILE A 84 0.59 3.84 -3.08
C ILE A 84 0.57 4.29 -1.62
N PHE A 85 -0.52 3.96 -0.93
CA PHE A 85 -0.65 4.18 0.51
C PHE A 85 -0.51 2.82 1.23
N ILE A 86 0.53 2.71 2.05
CA ILE A 86 0.74 1.55 2.91
C ILE A 86 0.35 1.95 4.33
N ASN A 87 -0.76 1.43 4.81
CA ASN A 87 -1.33 1.78 6.12
C ASN A 87 -1.30 0.56 7.04
N ILE A 88 -0.39 0.58 7.99
CA ILE A 88 -0.11 -0.57 8.86
C ILE A 88 -0.33 -0.20 10.32
N PHE A 89 -1.08 -1.02 11.02
CA PHE A 89 -1.22 -0.94 12.48
C PHE A 89 -0.63 -2.23 13.07
N GLY A 90 0.46 -2.09 13.81
CA GLY A 90 1.13 -3.22 14.44
C GLY A 90 0.29 -3.78 15.59
N GLY A 91 0.13 -5.08 15.56
CA GLY A 91 -0.50 -5.87 16.60
C GLY A 91 0.27 -7.17 16.70
N ILE A 92 -0.31 -8.26 16.21
CA ILE A 92 0.40 -9.52 16.00
C ILE A 92 1.54 -9.30 14.98
N THR A 93 1.25 -8.56 13.91
CA THR A 93 2.29 -8.10 12.98
C THR A 93 3.04 -6.94 13.61
N LYS A 94 4.36 -7.02 13.66
CA LYS A 94 5.19 -5.99 14.30
C LYS A 94 5.69 -4.97 13.28
N GLY A 95 5.72 -3.70 13.68
CA GLY A 95 6.10 -2.60 12.80
C GLY A 95 7.50 -2.72 12.21
N ASP A 96 8.46 -3.23 12.98
CA ASP A 96 9.83 -3.43 12.48
C ASP A 96 9.89 -4.51 11.40
N GLU A 97 9.11 -5.58 11.53
CA GLU A 97 9.01 -6.62 10.50
C GLU A 97 8.41 -6.07 9.21
N VAL A 98 7.38 -5.23 9.33
CA VAL A 98 6.75 -4.57 8.19
C VAL A 98 7.74 -3.66 7.48
N ALA A 99 8.48 -2.85 8.25
CA ALA A 99 9.46 -1.92 7.69
C ALA A 99 10.54 -2.66 6.90
N ASN A 100 11.09 -3.73 7.47
CA ASN A 100 12.06 -4.58 6.77
C ASN A 100 11.45 -5.21 5.52
N GLY A 101 10.20 -5.65 5.61
CA GLY A 101 9.48 -6.22 4.46
C GLY A 101 9.32 -5.22 3.33
N ILE A 102 8.96 -3.98 3.66
CA ILE A 102 8.81 -2.91 2.66
C ILE A 102 10.16 -2.62 1.99
N LEU A 103 11.22 -2.44 2.77
CA LEU A 103 12.55 -2.13 2.22
C LEU A 103 13.04 -3.26 1.32
N THR A 104 12.88 -4.52 1.73
CA THR A 104 13.28 -5.67 0.93
C THR A 104 12.44 -5.77 -0.34
N ALA A 105 11.13 -5.53 -0.22
CA ALA A 105 10.23 -5.56 -1.38
C ALA A 105 10.61 -4.49 -2.40
N MET A 106 10.99 -3.30 -1.95
CA MET A 106 11.41 -2.22 -2.84
C MET A 106 12.70 -2.56 -3.61
N GLU A 107 13.53 -3.43 -3.07
CA GLU A 107 14.71 -3.93 -3.78
C GLU A 107 14.34 -4.96 -4.85
N ARG A 108 13.25 -5.71 -4.64
CA ARG A 108 12.82 -6.80 -5.52
C ARG A 108 11.88 -6.33 -6.63
N VAL A 109 11.08 -5.30 -6.37
CA VAL A 109 10.03 -4.81 -7.26
C VAL A 109 10.42 -3.42 -7.74
N ASP A 110 10.39 -3.22 -9.06
CA ASP A 110 10.68 -1.91 -9.65
C ASP A 110 9.46 -1.00 -9.48
N ILE A 111 9.51 -0.13 -8.48
CA ILE A 111 8.42 0.76 -8.13
C ILE A 111 8.77 2.18 -8.59
N THR A 112 7.96 2.69 -9.51
CA THR A 112 8.20 4.01 -10.11
C THR A 112 7.28 5.10 -9.57
N VAL A 113 6.33 4.73 -8.70
CA VAL A 113 5.35 5.69 -8.15
C VAL A 113 5.68 6.00 -6.69
N PRO A 114 5.27 7.18 -6.19
CA PRO A 114 5.49 7.52 -4.78
C PRO A 114 4.74 6.59 -3.83
N ILE A 115 5.36 6.32 -2.69
CA ILE A 115 4.78 5.52 -1.61
C ILE A 115 4.69 6.40 -0.37
N VAL A 116 3.52 6.39 0.27
CA VAL A 116 3.30 7.04 1.58
C VAL A 116 2.97 5.95 2.59
N ILE A 117 3.69 5.94 3.71
CA ILE A 117 3.54 4.93 4.76
C ILE A 117 3.00 5.58 6.03
N ARG A 118 1.98 4.98 6.61
CA ARG A 118 1.57 5.26 7.97
C ARG A 118 1.79 3.97 8.77
N LEU A 119 2.58 4.06 9.81
CA LEU A 119 2.96 2.91 10.62
C LEU A 119 2.75 3.25 12.08
N ASP A 120 1.91 2.48 12.77
CA ASP A 120 1.57 2.70 14.17
C ASP A 120 1.40 1.35 14.87
N GLY A 121 1.23 1.38 16.20
CA GLY A 121 1.04 0.17 17.00
C GLY A 121 2.33 -0.47 17.46
N THR A 122 2.33 -1.79 17.62
CA THR A 122 3.46 -2.56 18.18
C THR A 122 4.72 -2.40 17.34
N ASN A 123 5.82 -1.99 17.97
CA ASN A 123 7.14 -1.79 17.36
C ASN A 123 7.12 -0.77 16.19
N ALA A 124 6.16 0.15 16.20
CA ALA A 124 6.07 1.18 15.17
C ALA A 124 7.28 2.12 15.21
N ASP A 125 7.76 2.48 16.40
CA ASP A 125 8.93 3.36 16.53
C ASP A 125 10.19 2.73 15.92
N GLU A 126 10.39 1.44 16.16
CA GLU A 126 11.50 0.68 15.56
C GLU A 126 11.36 0.62 14.04
N GLY A 127 10.14 0.39 13.56
CA GLY A 127 9.86 0.36 12.12
C GLY A 127 10.11 1.71 11.46
N ARG A 128 9.64 2.79 12.08
CA ARG A 128 9.88 4.14 11.57
C ARG A 128 11.38 4.46 11.53
N ALA A 129 12.14 4.04 12.55
CA ALA A 129 13.59 4.25 12.58
C ALA A 129 14.30 3.50 11.45
N LEU A 130 13.83 2.31 11.09
CA LEU A 130 14.38 1.54 9.97
C LEU A 130 14.11 2.22 8.63
N LEU A 131 12.94 2.85 8.47
CA LEU A 131 12.55 3.51 7.24
C LEU A 131 13.18 4.89 7.05
N GLU A 132 13.48 5.59 8.14
CA GLU A 132 13.93 6.98 8.11
C GLU A 132 15.12 7.23 7.17
N PRO A 133 16.22 6.41 7.19
CA PRO A 133 17.35 6.64 6.28
C PRO A 133 16.99 6.49 4.79
N HIS A 134 15.86 5.87 4.48
CA HIS A 134 15.44 5.58 3.12
C HIS A 134 14.37 6.54 2.61
N LEU A 135 13.97 7.52 3.42
CA LEU A 135 12.95 8.49 3.02
C LEU A 135 13.47 9.40 1.91
N SER A 136 12.59 9.71 0.97
CA SER A 136 12.89 10.54 -0.19
C SER A 136 11.59 11.12 -0.73
N ASP A 137 11.65 11.77 -1.88
CA ASP A 137 10.43 12.21 -2.56
C ASP A 137 9.55 11.03 -2.99
N GLN A 138 10.14 9.84 -3.16
CA GLN A 138 9.42 8.64 -3.54
C GLN A 138 8.89 7.84 -2.35
N LEU A 139 9.54 7.91 -1.18
CA LEU A 139 9.14 7.16 0.00
C LEU A 139 8.96 8.13 1.17
N ARG A 140 7.73 8.32 1.62
CA ARG A 140 7.37 9.26 2.68
C ARG A 140 6.64 8.56 3.79
N MET A 141 6.78 9.08 5.02
CA MET A 141 6.01 8.62 6.18
C MET A 141 5.16 9.78 6.70
N GLU A 142 3.96 9.44 7.17
CA GLU A 142 3.04 10.41 7.78
C GLU A 142 2.52 9.82 9.10
N PRO A 143 2.30 10.66 10.11
CA PRO A 143 1.95 10.15 11.45
C PRO A 143 0.50 9.72 11.60
N THR A 144 -0.42 10.21 10.76
CA THR A 144 -1.85 9.90 10.88
C THR A 144 -2.41 9.39 9.58
N MET A 145 -3.58 8.74 9.65
CA MET A 145 -4.29 8.28 8.45
C MET A 145 -4.70 9.45 7.57
N VAL A 146 -5.13 10.56 8.17
CA VAL A 146 -5.58 11.73 7.41
C VAL A 146 -4.41 12.39 6.69
N SER A 147 -3.30 12.65 7.39
CA SER A 147 -2.13 13.27 6.78
C SER A 147 -1.54 12.38 5.69
N ALA A 148 -1.52 11.06 5.91
CA ALA A 148 -1.04 10.11 4.91
C ALA A 148 -1.96 10.07 3.68
N ALA A 149 -3.27 10.07 3.88
CA ALA A 149 -4.23 10.08 2.78
C ALA A 149 -4.08 11.35 1.94
N GLU A 150 -3.98 12.50 2.60
CA GLU A 150 -3.77 13.78 1.91
C GLU A 150 -2.47 13.78 1.11
N ALA A 151 -1.38 13.27 1.69
CA ALA A 151 -0.08 13.21 1.03
C ALA A 151 -0.12 12.30 -0.20
N VAL A 152 -0.73 11.12 -0.07
CA VAL A 152 -0.77 10.14 -1.16
C VAL A 152 -1.67 10.63 -2.31
N VAL A 153 -2.77 11.29 -1.98
CA VAL A 153 -3.67 11.86 -3.01
C VAL A 153 -2.97 13.01 -3.74
N ALA A 154 -2.26 13.87 -3.02
CA ALA A 154 -1.47 14.94 -3.63
C ALA A 154 -0.38 14.37 -4.54
N ALA A 155 0.31 13.31 -4.11
CA ALA A 155 1.33 12.64 -4.90
C ALA A 155 0.75 12.04 -6.18
N ALA A 156 -0.44 11.46 -6.12
CA ALA A 156 -1.13 10.92 -7.30
C ALA A 156 -1.46 12.03 -8.30
N GLY A 157 -1.92 13.17 -7.80
CA GLY A 157 -2.22 14.34 -8.64
C GLY A 157 -0.97 14.93 -9.28
N ALA A 158 0.15 14.99 -8.54
CA ALA A 158 1.40 15.53 -9.05
C ALA A 158 2.02 14.66 -10.15
N GLY A 159 1.66 13.36 -10.18
CA GLY A 159 2.15 12.44 -11.21
C GLY A 159 1.48 12.61 -12.58
N ASN A 160 0.49 13.47 -12.66
CA ASN A 160 -0.22 13.76 -13.92
C ASN A 160 0.46 14.95 -14.64
#